data_03b12fb7d39405c821bfa9e8e32f0997
#
_entry.id   03b12fb7d39405c821bfa9e8e32f0997
#
_cell.length_a   1.000
_cell.length_b   1.000
_cell.length_c   1.000
_cell.angle_alpha   90.00
_cell.angle_beta   90.00
_cell.angle_gamma   90.00
#
_symmetry.space_group_name_H-M   'P 1'
#
loop_
_entity.id
_entity.type
_entity.pdbx_description
1 polymer ?
#
loop_
_entity_poly.entity_id
_entity_poly.type
_entity_poly.pdbx_seq_one_letter_code
_entity_poly.pdbx_strand_id
1 'polypeptide(L)'
;MKVTNYQNATIDPFGKGLGMVPGTGIQLNDASRLQWNLLEEDVSLPAAVLYSDRIEHNLKWMQDFVGEYGVKLAPHGKTTMAPQLFRRQLDTGAWGITLATAHQVRAAYRGGVHRVLMANQLVGKRNMGMIAELLTDASFEFFCLVDSADGVDQLGEFFSSVRKKLNVLIELGVPGGRTGVRDDAQRDAVLAAIARWNGTIELAGIELYEGVLQDETKVREFLKSAVDVTRKLIGEGKIARKPAILSGAGSAWYDVVADEFAKANSDAIEVVLRPGCYLTHDVGIYKKAQNEIFARNPIAKKMGQGLKPALQLWAYVQSIPEPDRAIIGLGKRDSAFDAGMPEPAKHYRPGNEAPRDVSPDEGWETFGLMDQHAYLRIKPGDDVKVGDMIAFDISHPCLTFDKWRQILVVDPKYRVTEVIETFF
;
A
#
# COMPACT_ATOMS: atom_id res chain seq x y z
N MET A 1 9.48 26.42 2.22
CA MET A 1 9.85 25.48 3.32
C MET A 1 10.98 24.61 2.83
N LYS A 2 12.15 24.53 3.52
CA LYS A 2 13.20 23.61 3.08
C LYS A 2 12.64 22.18 3.19
N VAL A 3 12.57 21.44 2.09
CA VAL A 3 12.27 20.01 2.08
C VAL A 3 13.31 19.36 2.99
N THR A 4 12.90 18.85 4.12
CA THR A 4 13.78 18.05 4.99
C THR A 4 14.02 16.76 4.24
N ASN A 5 15.20 16.63 3.67
CA ASN A 5 15.58 15.48 2.87
C ASN A 5 15.56 14.26 3.78
N TYR A 6 14.70 13.27 3.54
CA TYR A 6 14.69 11.98 4.27
C TYR A 6 16.03 11.25 4.20
N GLN A 7 16.91 11.68 3.28
CA GLN A 7 18.27 11.20 3.19
C GLN A 7 19.06 11.38 4.49
N ASN A 8 18.60 12.23 5.41
CA ASN A 8 19.24 12.50 6.70
C ASN A 8 18.49 11.87 7.89
N ALA A 9 17.46 11.05 7.65
CA ALA A 9 16.78 10.32 8.72
C ALA A 9 17.72 9.26 9.30
N THR A 10 17.72 9.12 10.63
CA THR A 10 18.65 8.25 11.36
C THR A 10 17.93 7.04 11.94
N ILE A 11 18.69 5.97 12.14
CA ILE A 11 18.21 4.79 12.87
C ILE A 11 17.92 5.23 14.31
N ASP A 12 16.70 4.90 14.77
CA ASP A 12 16.28 5.16 16.15
C ASP A 12 16.90 4.10 17.07
N PRO A 13 17.84 4.46 17.96
CA PRO A 13 18.49 3.46 18.81
C PRO A 13 17.55 2.80 19.82
N PHE A 14 16.32 3.30 19.96
CA PHE A 14 15.28 2.76 20.85
C PHE A 14 14.13 2.09 20.08
N GLY A 15 14.25 1.98 18.74
CA GLY A 15 13.26 1.32 17.90
C GLY A 15 13.23 -0.19 18.12
N LYS A 16 12.02 -0.78 18.15
CA LYS A 16 11.88 -2.23 18.24
C LYS A 16 12.36 -2.91 16.94
N GLY A 17 12.94 -4.10 17.06
CA GLY A 17 13.38 -4.90 15.92
C GLY A 17 14.69 -4.41 15.29
N LEU A 18 15.45 -3.58 16.00
CA LEU A 18 16.74 -3.05 15.54
C LEU A 18 17.89 -3.60 16.38
N GLY A 19 19.10 -3.53 15.84
CA GLY A 19 20.32 -3.89 16.53
C GLY A 19 20.89 -2.73 17.35
N MET A 20 22.00 -3.00 18.02
CA MET A 20 22.73 -1.95 18.73
C MET A 20 23.37 -0.98 17.74
N VAL A 21 23.07 0.32 17.91
CA VAL A 21 23.67 1.39 17.10
C VAL A 21 24.85 1.99 17.87
N PRO A 22 26.08 1.88 17.38
CA PRO A 22 27.23 2.50 18.03
C PRO A 22 27.15 4.04 17.84
N GLY A 23 26.83 4.75 18.91
CA GLY A 23 26.70 6.20 18.92
C GLY A 23 25.33 6.70 18.40
N THR A 24 25.29 7.95 17.97
CA THR A 24 24.09 8.60 17.43
C THR A 24 24.32 9.07 15.99
N GLY A 25 23.26 9.07 15.17
CA GLY A 25 23.28 9.74 13.86
C GLY A 25 23.62 8.84 12.67
N ILE A 26 23.57 7.51 12.78
CA ILE A 26 23.69 6.63 11.61
C ILE A 26 22.43 6.79 10.76
N GLN A 27 22.62 7.14 9.50
CA GLN A 27 21.52 7.34 8.57
C GLN A 27 20.87 5.99 8.17
N LEU A 28 19.59 6.01 7.87
CA LEU A 28 18.83 4.81 7.47
C LEU A 28 19.48 4.09 6.27
N ASN A 29 19.97 4.86 5.30
CA ASN A 29 20.61 4.33 4.09
C ASN A 29 22.05 3.78 4.36
N ASP A 30 22.62 4.08 5.50
CA ASP A 30 23.94 3.61 5.91
C ASP A 30 23.88 2.35 6.80
N ALA A 31 22.67 1.76 6.98
CA ALA A 31 22.46 0.58 7.82
C ALA A 31 23.37 -0.60 7.44
N SER A 32 23.69 -0.76 6.16
CA SER A 32 24.63 -1.79 5.69
C SER A 32 26.04 -1.71 6.32
N ARG A 33 26.46 -0.53 6.78
CA ARG A 33 27.75 -0.33 7.48
C ARG A 33 27.76 -0.96 8.87
N LEU A 34 26.59 -1.22 9.45
CA LEU A 34 26.46 -1.88 10.75
C LEU A 34 26.71 -3.38 10.65
N GLN A 35 26.69 -3.92 9.43
CA GLN A 35 26.91 -5.35 9.13
C GLN A 35 25.97 -6.28 9.91
N TRP A 36 24.78 -5.79 10.31
CA TRP A 36 23.81 -6.60 11.00
C TRP A 36 23.33 -7.77 10.14
N ASN A 37 23.28 -8.94 10.76
CA ASN A 37 22.65 -10.12 10.18
C ASN A 37 21.56 -10.63 11.14
N LEU A 38 20.37 -10.82 10.60
CA LEU A 38 19.24 -11.29 11.36
C LEU A 38 19.49 -12.65 12.03
N LEU A 39 20.18 -13.56 11.33
CA LEU A 39 20.44 -14.92 11.81
C LEU A 39 21.60 -14.99 12.82
N GLU A 40 22.47 -14.00 12.84
CA GLU A 40 23.54 -13.85 13.84
C GLU A 40 23.06 -13.13 15.11
N GLU A 41 21.75 -12.89 15.21
CA GLU A 41 21.12 -12.21 16.36
C GLU A 41 21.62 -10.78 16.60
N ASP A 42 22.10 -10.10 15.55
CA ASP A 42 22.57 -8.70 15.64
C ASP A 42 21.44 -7.69 15.85
N VAL A 43 20.18 -8.14 15.68
CA VAL A 43 18.97 -7.33 15.86
C VAL A 43 18.05 -7.94 16.92
N SER A 44 17.34 -7.09 17.64
CA SER A 44 16.39 -7.55 18.66
C SER A 44 15.10 -8.09 18.00
N LEU A 45 14.53 -9.15 18.57
CA LEU A 45 13.24 -9.70 18.13
C LEU A 45 12.13 -9.38 19.15
N PRO A 46 10.88 -9.19 18.67
CA PRO A 46 10.43 -9.39 17.31
C PRO A 46 10.92 -8.30 16.37
N ALA A 47 11.15 -8.66 15.09
CA ALA A 47 11.54 -7.74 14.03
C ALA A 47 10.67 -7.90 12.78
N ALA A 48 10.31 -6.78 12.17
CA ALA A 48 9.70 -6.78 10.84
C ALA A 48 10.80 -6.71 9.78
N VAL A 49 10.71 -7.59 8.79
CA VAL A 49 11.75 -7.80 7.78
C VAL A 49 11.14 -7.79 6.39
N LEU A 50 11.70 -6.97 5.51
CA LEU A 50 11.40 -6.92 4.09
C LEU A 50 12.53 -7.60 3.31
N TYR A 51 12.17 -8.52 2.41
CA TYR A 51 13.14 -9.18 1.54
C TYR A 51 13.33 -8.38 0.25
N SER A 52 14.54 -7.87 0.02
CA SER A 52 14.87 -7.00 -1.11
C SER A 52 14.56 -7.64 -2.46
N ASP A 53 14.94 -8.89 -2.66
CA ASP A 53 14.70 -9.63 -3.89
C ASP A 53 13.21 -9.85 -4.20
N ARG A 54 12.39 -10.04 -3.16
CA ARG A 54 10.94 -10.20 -3.32
C ARG A 54 10.26 -8.87 -3.63
N ILE A 55 10.71 -7.77 -3.02
CA ILE A 55 10.23 -6.42 -3.34
C ILE A 55 10.55 -6.08 -4.80
N GLU A 56 11.79 -6.31 -5.24
CA GLU A 56 12.21 -6.05 -6.61
C GLU A 56 11.42 -6.89 -7.62
N HIS A 57 11.18 -8.17 -7.30
CA HIS A 57 10.32 -9.02 -8.10
C HIS A 57 8.90 -8.45 -8.21
N ASN A 58 8.28 -8.04 -7.10
CA ASN A 58 6.92 -7.53 -7.07
C ASN A 58 6.79 -6.19 -7.80
N LEU A 59 7.78 -5.29 -7.66
CA LEU A 59 7.86 -4.04 -8.40
C LEU A 59 7.85 -4.28 -9.90
N LYS A 60 8.75 -5.15 -10.36
CA LYS A 60 8.85 -5.48 -11.78
C LYS A 60 7.59 -6.18 -12.29
N TRP A 61 7.09 -7.16 -11.55
CA TRP A 61 5.89 -7.91 -11.95
C TRP A 61 4.70 -6.99 -12.18
N MET A 62 4.41 -6.08 -11.25
CA MET A 62 3.27 -5.18 -11.36
C MET A 62 3.47 -4.15 -12.50
N GLN A 63 4.69 -3.65 -12.68
CA GLN A 63 4.99 -2.71 -13.76
C GLN A 63 4.88 -3.37 -15.13
N ASP A 64 5.35 -4.61 -15.28
CA ASP A 64 5.19 -5.41 -16.50
C ASP A 64 3.69 -5.68 -16.75
N PHE A 65 2.93 -6.04 -15.72
CA PHE A 65 1.49 -6.30 -15.84
C PHE A 65 0.72 -5.07 -16.36
N VAL A 66 0.92 -3.90 -15.77
CA VAL A 66 0.24 -2.68 -16.26
C VAL A 66 0.74 -2.26 -17.64
N GLY A 67 2.01 -2.54 -17.95
CA GLY A 67 2.62 -2.33 -19.26
C GLY A 67 1.96 -3.16 -20.36
N GLU A 68 1.63 -4.44 -20.11
CA GLU A 68 0.92 -5.30 -21.06
C GLU A 68 -0.51 -4.77 -21.39
N TYR A 69 -1.13 -4.03 -20.47
CA TYR A 69 -2.40 -3.35 -20.70
C TYR A 69 -2.27 -1.92 -21.25
N GLY A 70 -1.04 -1.38 -21.31
CA GLY A 70 -0.80 0.00 -21.72
C GLY A 70 -1.35 1.04 -20.76
N VAL A 71 -1.58 0.70 -19.49
CA VAL A 71 -2.16 1.59 -18.47
C VAL A 71 -1.10 2.06 -17.47
N LYS A 72 -1.43 3.08 -16.67
CA LYS A 72 -0.52 3.66 -15.67
C LYS A 72 -0.78 3.06 -14.28
N LEU A 73 0.23 3.15 -13.43
CA LEU A 73 0.18 2.69 -12.04
C LEU A 73 0.43 3.85 -11.08
N ALA A 74 -0.48 4.08 -10.15
CA ALA A 74 -0.32 4.96 -9.00
C ALA A 74 -0.54 4.17 -7.70
N PRO A 75 0.47 3.43 -7.21
CA PRO A 75 0.30 2.50 -6.09
C PRO A 75 -0.28 3.17 -4.86
N HIS A 76 -1.14 2.47 -4.10
CA HIS A 76 -1.72 3.01 -2.88
C HIS A 76 -0.72 2.96 -1.72
N GLY A 77 -0.01 4.07 -1.50
CA GLY A 77 1.06 4.21 -0.50
C GLY A 77 0.59 4.12 0.96
N LYS A 78 -0.73 4.22 1.22
CA LYS A 78 -1.27 4.05 2.60
C LYS A 78 -0.89 2.70 3.22
N THR A 79 -0.57 1.70 2.41
CA THR A 79 -0.19 0.37 2.88
C THR A 79 1.11 0.41 3.67
N THR A 80 2.12 1.08 3.15
CA THR A 80 3.46 1.09 3.73
C THR A 80 3.82 2.37 4.46
N MET A 81 3.26 3.50 4.01
CA MET A 81 3.61 4.86 4.46
C MET A 81 5.12 5.09 4.57
N ALA A 82 5.89 4.45 3.70
CA ALA A 82 7.34 4.48 3.67
C ALA A 82 7.86 5.20 2.41
N PRO A 83 8.39 6.43 2.51
CA PRO A 83 8.86 7.20 1.37
C PRO A 83 9.97 6.51 0.56
N GLN A 84 10.83 5.70 1.20
CA GLN A 84 11.85 4.91 0.50
C GLN A 84 11.20 3.90 -0.46
N LEU A 85 10.10 3.27 -0.06
CA LEU A 85 9.35 2.35 -0.92
C LEU A 85 8.59 3.11 -2.02
N PHE A 86 8.05 4.30 -1.74
CA PHE A 86 7.45 5.14 -2.77
C PHE A 86 8.46 5.52 -3.84
N ARG A 87 9.69 5.84 -3.44
CA ARG A 87 10.76 6.14 -4.39
C ARG A 87 11.03 4.95 -5.30
N ARG A 88 11.18 3.73 -4.76
CA ARG A 88 11.38 2.52 -5.58
C ARG A 88 10.23 2.30 -6.57
N GLN A 89 8.98 2.55 -6.16
CA GLN A 89 7.83 2.47 -7.05
C GLN A 89 7.89 3.51 -8.18
N LEU A 90 8.24 4.76 -7.88
CA LEU A 90 8.40 5.82 -8.87
C LEU A 90 9.57 5.55 -9.81
N ASP A 91 10.72 5.10 -9.30
CA ASP A 91 11.91 4.76 -10.08
C ASP A 91 11.66 3.56 -11.02
N THR A 92 10.71 2.68 -10.67
CA THR A 92 10.27 1.55 -11.52
C THR A 92 9.25 2.00 -12.59
N GLY A 93 8.75 3.24 -12.55
CA GLY A 93 7.88 3.81 -13.59
C GLY A 93 6.44 4.08 -13.14
N ALA A 94 6.16 4.11 -11.82
CA ALA A 94 4.84 4.51 -11.35
C ALA A 94 4.52 5.96 -11.76
N TRP A 95 3.27 6.19 -12.19
CA TRP A 95 2.75 7.49 -12.62
C TRP A 95 2.73 8.52 -11.49
N GLY A 96 2.52 8.08 -10.28
CA GLY A 96 2.44 8.85 -9.05
C GLY A 96 2.15 7.93 -7.88
N ILE A 97 1.81 8.47 -6.71
CA ILE A 97 1.42 7.69 -5.52
C ILE A 97 -0.01 8.02 -5.12
N THR A 98 -0.80 6.99 -4.84
CA THR A 98 -2.15 7.17 -4.26
C THR A 98 -2.06 7.16 -2.74
N LEU A 99 -2.79 8.05 -2.08
CA LEU A 99 -2.85 8.18 -0.63
C LEU A 99 -4.30 8.38 -0.15
N ALA A 100 -4.54 8.41 1.16
CA ALA A 100 -5.89 8.49 1.70
C ALA A 100 -6.18 9.76 2.51
N THR A 101 -5.15 10.47 3.02
CA THR A 101 -5.32 11.64 3.89
C THR A 101 -4.30 12.73 3.60
N ALA A 102 -4.63 13.98 3.92
CA ALA A 102 -3.72 15.12 3.74
C ALA A 102 -2.39 14.98 4.51
N HIS A 103 -2.41 14.34 5.67
CA HIS A 103 -1.20 14.01 6.43
C HIS A 103 -0.29 13.07 5.64
N GLN A 104 -0.84 11.99 5.06
CA GLN A 104 -0.10 11.04 4.24
C GLN A 104 0.50 11.72 3.00
N VAL A 105 -0.28 12.60 2.36
CA VAL A 105 0.19 13.41 1.22
C VAL A 105 1.40 14.26 1.60
N ARG A 106 1.34 14.93 2.74
CA ARG A 106 2.45 15.74 3.23
C ARG A 106 3.70 14.90 3.52
N ALA A 107 3.53 13.72 4.12
CA ALA A 107 4.64 12.80 4.37
C ALA A 107 5.28 12.33 3.06
N ALA A 108 4.48 11.92 2.08
CA ALA A 108 4.97 11.50 0.77
C ALA A 108 5.66 12.64 0.00
N TYR A 109 5.08 13.85 -0.01
CA TYR A 109 5.71 15.02 -0.62
C TYR A 109 7.10 15.30 -0.04
N ARG A 110 7.24 15.26 1.29
CA ARG A 110 8.56 15.38 1.94
C ARG A 110 9.53 14.27 1.54
N GLY A 111 9.00 13.11 1.17
CA GLY A 111 9.76 11.98 0.61
C GLY A 111 10.11 12.13 -0.88
N GLY A 112 9.75 13.26 -1.50
CA GLY A 112 10.05 13.53 -2.92
C GLY A 112 8.99 13.05 -3.89
N VAL A 113 7.78 12.76 -3.42
CA VAL A 113 6.64 12.41 -4.29
C VAL A 113 5.98 13.70 -4.77
N HIS A 114 6.06 13.99 -6.06
CA HIS A 114 5.52 15.23 -6.67
C HIS A 114 4.20 15.03 -7.43
N ARG A 115 3.69 13.81 -7.56
CA ARG A 115 2.36 13.53 -8.12
C ARG A 115 1.57 12.61 -7.21
N VAL A 116 0.43 13.10 -6.69
CA VAL A 116 -0.39 12.38 -5.72
C VAL A 116 -1.85 12.39 -6.11
N LEU A 117 -2.46 11.20 -6.13
CA LEU A 117 -3.92 11.04 -6.11
C LEU A 117 -4.35 10.69 -4.66
N MET A 118 -4.98 11.63 -3.97
CA MET A 118 -5.63 11.33 -2.70
C MET A 118 -7.01 10.69 -2.97
N ALA A 119 -7.06 9.35 -2.93
CA ALA A 119 -8.29 8.58 -3.18
C ALA A 119 -9.25 8.68 -1.98
N ASN A 120 -9.64 9.91 -1.67
CA ASN A 120 -10.59 10.27 -0.62
C ASN A 120 -11.02 11.74 -0.79
N GLN A 121 -12.11 12.12 -0.11
CA GLN A 121 -12.58 13.51 -0.05
C GLN A 121 -11.66 14.35 0.85
N LEU A 122 -11.29 15.53 0.39
CA LEU A 122 -10.49 16.48 1.18
C LEU A 122 -11.41 17.36 2.04
N VAL A 123 -11.56 17.00 3.29
CA VAL A 123 -12.47 17.66 4.22
C VAL A 123 -11.72 18.30 5.40
N GLY A 124 -12.19 19.44 5.83
CA GLY A 124 -11.68 20.14 7.00
C GLY A 124 -10.59 21.17 6.71
N LYS A 125 -10.75 22.36 7.28
CA LYS A 125 -9.90 23.54 7.02
C LYS A 125 -8.40 23.27 7.19
N ARG A 126 -8.01 22.48 8.20
CA ARG A 126 -6.59 22.19 8.43
C ARG A 126 -6.01 21.28 7.36
N ASN A 127 -6.77 20.26 6.91
CA ASN A 127 -6.37 19.36 5.84
C ASN A 127 -6.25 20.12 4.51
N MET A 128 -7.23 20.96 4.18
CA MET A 128 -7.17 21.84 3.02
C MET A 128 -5.95 22.75 3.06
N GLY A 129 -5.64 23.32 4.24
CA GLY A 129 -4.46 24.17 4.45
C GLY A 129 -3.14 23.44 4.20
N MET A 130 -3.02 22.17 4.62
CA MET A 130 -1.83 21.36 4.31
C MET A 130 -1.63 21.19 2.79
N ILE A 131 -2.69 20.92 2.06
CA ILE A 131 -2.62 20.74 0.60
C ILE A 131 -2.33 22.10 -0.08
N ALA A 132 -2.97 23.18 0.35
CA ALA A 132 -2.72 24.51 -0.21
C ALA A 132 -1.26 24.96 -0.02
N GLU A 133 -0.62 24.59 1.10
CA GLU A 133 0.81 24.81 1.34
C GLU A 133 1.67 24.06 0.30
N LEU A 134 1.36 22.78 0.03
CA LEU A 134 2.09 21.98 -0.95
C LEU A 134 1.90 22.51 -2.38
N LEU A 135 0.72 22.99 -2.71
CA LEU A 135 0.40 23.59 -4.01
C LEU A 135 1.11 24.95 -4.25
N THR A 136 1.95 25.42 -3.32
CA THR A 136 2.89 26.52 -3.59
C THR A 136 4.06 26.08 -4.46
N ASP A 137 4.38 24.80 -4.47
CA ASP A 137 5.35 24.20 -5.39
C ASP A 137 4.65 23.89 -6.72
N ALA A 138 5.07 24.58 -7.79
CA ALA A 138 4.51 24.42 -9.12
C ALA A 138 4.78 23.03 -9.74
N SER A 139 5.74 22.27 -9.20
CA SER A 139 6.02 20.89 -9.63
C SER A 139 5.12 19.86 -8.96
N PHE A 140 4.34 20.25 -7.94
CA PHE A 140 3.49 19.34 -7.21
C PHE A 140 2.10 19.23 -7.87
N GLU A 141 1.78 18.05 -8.39
CA GLU A 141 0.50 17.71 -9.00
C GLU A 141 -0.35 16.92 -8.01
N PHE A 142 -1.52 17.46 -7.68
CA PHE A 142 -2.40 16.87 -6.67
C PHE A 142 -3.82 16.71 -7.19
N PHE A 143 -4.42 15.58 -6.86
CA PHE A 143 -5.81 15.23 -7.16
C PHE A 143 -6.49 14.70 -5.89
N CYS A 144 -7.77 15.05 -5.68
CA CYS A 144 -8.61 14.43 -4.65
C CYS A 144 -10.01 14.13 -5.19
N LEU A 145 -10.81 13.43 -4.39
CA LEU A 145 -12.14 13.00 -4.80
C LEU A 145 -13.21 13.97 -4.33
N VAL A 146 -14.31 14.02 -5.09
CA VAL A 146 -15.55 14.73 -4.74
C VAL A 146 -16.76 13.87 -5.11
N ASP A 147 -17.79 13.89 -4.26
CA ASP A 147 -19.04 13.14 -4.42
C ASP A 147 -20.29 13.90 -3.97
N SER A 148 -20.14 15.15 -3.59
CA SER A 148 -21.25 16.00 -3.14
C SER A 148 -21.05 17.46 -3.52
N ALA A 149 -22.15 18.17 -3.77
CA ALA A 149 -22.13 19.61 -4.05
C ALA A 149 -21.57 20.40 -2.85
N ASP A 150 -21.96 20.05 -1.62
CA ASP A 150 -21.49 20.69 -0.39
C ASP A 150 -19.96 20.53 -0.22
N GLY A 151 -19.41 19.34 -0.55
CA GLY A 151 -17.98 19.10 -0.52
C GLY A 151 -17.23 19.98 -1.51
N VAL A 152 -17.76 20.10 -2.74
CA VAL A 152 -17.19 21.00 -3.77
C VAL A 152 -17.26 22.45 -3.34
N ASP A 153 -18.38 22.90 -2.75
CA ASP A 153 -18.54 24.28 -2.31
C ASP A 153 -17.55 24.63 -1.18
N GLN A 154 -17.35 23.74 -0.19
CA GLN A 154 -16.34 23.92 0.85
C GLN A 154 -14.91 24.02 0.28
N LEU A 155 -14.57 23.18 -0.69
CA LEU A 155 -13.28 23.25 -1.39
C LEU A 155 -13.15 24.56 -2.17
N GLY A 156 -14.18 24.94 -2.91
CA GLY A 156 -14.22 26.16 -3.71
C GLY A 156 -14.02 27.42 -2.86
N GLU A 157 -14.75 27.54 -1.75
CA GLU A 157 -14.59 28.62 -0.79
C GLU A 157 -13.15 28.73 -0.27
N PHE A 158 -12.63 27.59 0.23
CA PHE A 158 -11.30 27.57 0.82
C PHE A 158 -10.21 27.89 -0.21
N PHE A 159 -10.17 27.17 -1.33
CA PHE A 159 -9.09 27.30 -2.31
C PHE A 159 -9.14 28.63 -3.08
N SER A 160 -10.33 29.22 -3.29
CA SER A 160 -10.49 30.58 -3.79
C SER A 160 -9.89 31.60 -2.82
N SER A 161 -10.15 31.48 -1.52
CA SER A 161 -9.62 32.40 -0.51
C SER A 161 -8.09 32.44 -0.44
N VAL A 162 -7.44 31.30 -0.74
CA VAL A 162 -5.97 31.19 -0.77
C VAL A 162 -5.39 31.29 -2.19
N ARG A 163 -6.22 31.56 -3.20
CA ARG A 163 -5.85 31.71 -4.62
C ARG A 163 -5.08 30.53 -5.18
N LYS A 164 -5.56 29.33 -4.90
CA LYS A 164 -5.02 28.07 -5.42
C LYS A 164 -6.06 27.34 -6.24
N LYS A 165 -5.61 26.66 -7.30
CA LYS A 165 -6.43 25.74 -8.07
C LYS A 165 -6.33 24.34 -7.48
N LEU A 166 -7.42 23.58 -7.56
CA LEU A 166 -7.52 22.22 -7.08
C LEU A 166 -8.09 21.32 -8.18
N ASN A 167 -7.37 20.25 -8.52
CA ASN A 167 -7.88 19.22 -9.42
C ASN A 167 -8.68 18.19 -8.63
N VAL A 168 -9.87 17.87 -9.13
CA VAL A 168 -10.75 16.88 -8.50
C VAL A 168 -11.17 15.80 -9.50
N LEU A 169 -11.44 14.60 -8.98
CA LEU A 169 -12.12 13.54 -9.70
C LEU A 169 -13.47 13.30 -9.05
N ILE A 170 -14.52 13.09 -9.86
CA ILE A 170 -15.79 12.63 -9.31
C ILE A 170 -15.65 11.14 -8.99
N GLU A 171 -15.91 10.79 -7.73
CA GLU A 171 -15.98 9.39 -7.30
C GLU A 171 -17.36 8.84 -7.62
N LEU A 172 -17.40 7.75 -8.39
CA LEU A 172 -18.63 6.96 -8.58
C LEU A 172 -18.73 5.92 -7.49
N GLY A 173 -19.91 5.71 -6.97
CA GLY A 173 -20.18 4.73 -5.92
C GLY A 173 -21.40 3.87 -6.23
N VAL A 174 -21.61 2.84 -5.43
CA VAL A 174 -22.74 1.92 -5.55
C VAL A 174 -23.64 1.99 -4.32
N PRO A 175 -24.95 1.71 -4.43
CA PRO A 175 -25.83 1.64 -3.27
C PRO A 175 -25.30 0.70 -2.19
N GLY A 176 -25.30 1.14 -0.94
CA GLY A 176 -24.72 0.41 0.20
C GLY A 176 -23.18 0.39 0.25
N GLY A 177 -22.52 1.00 -0.73
CA GLY A 177 -21.08 1.18 -0.75
C GLY A 177 -20.60 2.33 0.15
N ARG A 178 -19.29 2.63 0.10
CA ARG A 178 -18.62 3.58 1.01
C ARG A 178 -18.96 5.04 0.67
N THR A 179 -18.29 5.59 -0.34
CA THR A 179 -18.35 6.98 -0.81
C THR A 179 -18.75 7.02 -2.29
N GLY A 180 -18.82 8.18 -2.91
CA GLY A 180 -19.10 8.37 -4.32
C GLY A 180 -20.57 8.67 -4.63
N VAL A 181 -20.83 9.30 -5.77
CA VAL A 181 -22.19 9.58 -6.26
C VAL A 181 -22.91 8.28 -6.64
N ARG A 182 -24.21 8.21 -6.34
CA ARG A 182 -25.03 6.99 -6.52
C ARG A 182 -25.87 7.00 -7.79
N ASP A 183 -26.13 8.20 -8.31
CA ASP A 183 -27.01 8.39 -9.48
C ASP A 183 -26.62 9.65 -10.28
N ASP A 184 -27.29 9.83 -11.39
CA ASP A 184 -27.08 10.95 -12.29
C ASP A 184 -27.43 12.30 -11.64
N ALA A 185 -28.45 12.35 -10.78
CA ALA A 185 -28.85 13.59 -10.12
C ALA A 185 -27.79 14.09 -9.15
N GLN A 186 -27.19 13.19 -8.37
CA GLN A 186 -26.06 13.53 -7.49
C GLN A 186 -24.84 13.97 -8.30
N ARG A 187 -24.51 13.25 -9.37
CA ARG A 187 -23.40 13.62 -10.27
C ARG A 187 -23.63 15.01 -10.88
N ASP A 188 -24.82 15.28 -11.38
CA ASP A 188 -25.14 16.56 -12.02
C ASP A 188 -25.12 17.71 -11.01
N ALA A 189 -25.51 17.48 -9.75
CA ALA A 189 -25.35 18.44 -8.65
C ALA A 189 -23.85 18.75 -8.36
N VAL A 190 -22.99 17.74 -8.36
CA VAL A 190 -21.54 17.91 -8.22
C VAL A 190 -20.98 18.71 -9.39
N LEU A 191 -21.36 18.40 -10.63
CA LEU A 191 -20.93 19.14 -11.83
C LEU A 191 -21.38 20.61 -11.79
N ALA A 192 -22.60 20.87 -11.34
CA ALA A 192 -23.11 22.23 -11.18
C ALA A 192 -22.31 23.01 -10.11
N ALA A 193 -21.92 22.33 -9.01
CA ALA A 193 -21.07 22.92 -8.00
C ALA A 193 -19.66 23.25 -8.53
N ILE A 194 -19.03 22.33 -9.26
CA ILE A 194 -17.73 22.57 -9.93
C ILE A 194 -17.81 23.77 -10.86
N ALA A 195 -18.89 23.90 -11.63
CA ALA A 195 -19.08 25.01 -12.55
C ALA A 195 -19.21 26.37 -11.82
N ARG A 196 -19.78 26.42 -10.61
CA ARG A 196 -19.81 27.64 -9.78
C ARG A 196 -18.42 28.10 -9.37
N TRP A 197 -17.49 27.17 -9.19
CA TRP A 197 -16.11 27.44 -8.78
C TRP A 197 -15.12 27.37 -9.94
N ASN A 198 -15.59 27.68 -11.16
CA ASN A 198 -14.74 27.72 -12.35
C ASN A 198 -13.49 28.57 -12.10
N GLY A 199 -12.32 28.06 -12.51
CA GLY A 199 -11.02 28.70 -12.30
C GLY A 199 -10.38 28.39 -10.92
N THR A 200 -11.13 27.80 -9.97
CA THR A 200 -10.63 27.32 -8.68
C THR A 200 -10.66 25.80 -8.60
N ILE A 201 -11.80 25.18 -8.93
CA ILE A 201 -11.97 23.74 -8.96
C ILE A 201 -11.99 23.26 -10.41
N GLU A 202 -11.09 22.35 -10.75
CA GLU A 202 -10.97 21.81 -12.11
C GLU A 202 -11.25 20.29 -12.09
N LEU A 203 -12.25 19.85 -12.88
CA LEU A 203 -12.54 18.44 -13.04
C LEU A 203 -11.45 17.78 -13.89
N ALA A 204 -10.71 16.84 -13.30
CA ALA A 204 -9.63 16.12 -13.97
C ALA A 204 -10.05 14.73 -14.50
N GLY A 205 -11.16 14.17 -14.01
CA GLY A 205 -11.61 12.85 -14.45
C GLY A 205 -12.58 12.18 -13.51
N ILE A 206 -12.64 10.87 -13.62
CA ILE A 206 -13.54 9.98 -12.86
C ILE A 206 -12.72 8.96 -12.09
N GLU A 207 -13.20 8.61 -10.90
CA GLU A 207 -12.63 7.57 -10.05
C GLU A 207 -13.73 6.68 -9.52
N LEU A 208 -13.37 5.43 -9.18
CA LEU A 208 -14.23 4.51 -8.45
C LEU A 208 -13.41 3.52 -7.61
N TYR A 209 -14.09 2.90 -6.62
CA TYR A 209 -13.55 1.77 -5.87
C TYR A 209 -14.49 0.55 -6.01
N GLU A 210 -14.07 -0.40 -6.80
CA GLU A 210 -14.83 -1.62 -7.13
C GLU A 210 -14.79 -2.68 -6.01
N GLY A 211 -13.82 -2.60 -5.10
CA GLY A 211 -13.61 -3.59 -4.03
C GLY A 211 -14.74 -3.72 -3.01
N VAL A 212 -15.78 -2.91 -3.12
CA VAL A 212 -17.05 -3.06 -2.37
C VAL A 212 -17.97 -4.12 -2.98
N LEU A 213 -17.67 -4.58 -4.20
CA LEU A 213 -18.42 -5.59 -4.93
C LEU A 213 -17.69 -6.94 -4.86
N GLN A 214 -18.48 -8.03 -4.71
CA GLN A 214 -17.96 -9.39 -4.60
C GLN A 214 -18.15 -10.21 -5.88
N ASP A 215 -18.99 -9.74 -6.80
CA ASP A 215 -19.34 -10.43 -8.03
C ASP A 215 -18.67 -9.77 -9.24
N GLU A 216 -17.93 -10.57 -10.05
CA GLU A 216 -17.18 -10.06 -11.19
C GLU A 216 -18.08 -9.40 -12.24
N THR A 217 -19.29 -9.92 -12.48
CA THR A 217 -20.24 -9.33 -13.45
C THR A 217 -20.64 -7.92 -13.04
N LYS A 218 -20.96 -7.75 -11.75
CA LYS A 218 -21.30 -6.42 -11.18
C LYS A 218 -20.10 -5.48 -11.21
N VAL A 219 -18.89 -5.98 -10.94
CA VAL A 219 -17.67 -5.19 -11.07
C VAL A 219 -17.51 -4.71 -12.51
N ARG A 220 -17.63 -5.58 -13.52
CA ARG A 220 -17.54 -5.21 -14.93
C ARG A 220 -18.62 -4.21 -15.38
N GLU A 221 -19.85 -4.38 -14.93
CA GLU A 221 -20.95 -3.43 -15.21
C GLU A 221 -20.64 -2.04 -14.63
N PHE A 222 -20.14 -1.98 -13.39
CA PHE A 222 -19.75 -0.74 -12.75
C PHE A 222 -18.58 -0.04 -13.47
N LEU A 223 -17.57 -0.81 -13.90
CA LEU A 223 -16.43 -0.29 -14.68
C LEU A 223 -16.87 0.27 -16.04
N LYS A 224 -17.74 -0.43 -16.76
CA LYS A 224 -18.32 0.06 -18.03
C LYS A 224 -19.08 1.35 -17.84
N SER A 225 -19.90 1.46 -16.80
CA SER A 225 -20.61 2.70 -16.46
C SER A 225 -19.63 3.87 -16.25
N ALA A 226 -18.50 3.64 -15.57
CA ALA A 226 -17.48 4.68 -15.38
C ALA A 226 -16.83 5.12 -16.69
N VAL A 227 -16.57 4.20 -17.60
CA VAL A 227 -16.06 4.51 -18.95
C VAL A 227 -17.06 5.39 -19.69
N ASP A 228 -18.36 5.02 -19.68
CA ASP A 228 -19.42 5.75 -20.38
C ASP A 228 -19.60 7.17 -19.81
N VAL A 229 -19.60 7.30 -18.47
CA VAL A 229 -19.64 8.61 -17.80
C VAL A 229 -18.42 9.47 -18.21
N THR A 230 -17.22 8.88 -18.21
CA THR A 230 -16.00 9.61 -18.60
C THR A 230 -16.08 10.12 -20.03
N ARG A 231 -16.47 9.26 -20.98
CA ARG A 231 -16.65 9.65 -22.40
C ARG A 231 -17.70 10.74 -22.58
N LYS A 232 -18.84 10.62 -21.90
CA LYS A 232 -19.91 11.62 -21.91
C LYS A 232 -19.38 12.98 -21.46
N LEU A 233 -18.70 13.05 -20.31
CA LEU A 233 -18.21 14.30 -19.74
C LEU A 233 -17.09 14.93 -20.59
N ILE A 234 -16.26 14.12 -21.25
CA ILE A 234 -15.29 14.60 -22.25
C ILE A 234 -16.02 15.24 -23.44
N GLY A 235 -17.02 14.55 -24.00
CA GLY A 235 -17.81 15.04 -25.13
C GLY A 235 -18.58 16.33 -24.82
N GLU A 236 -19.00 16.52 -23.58
CA GLU A 236 -19.65 17.74 -23.08
C GLU A 236 -18.66 18.86 -22.71
N GLY A 237 -17.34 18.62 -22.82
CA GLY A 237 -16.33 19.60 -22.45
C GLY A 237 -16.28 19.92 -20.95
N LYS A 238 -16.73 19.00 -20.09
CA LYS A 238 -16.79 19.19 -18.62
C LYS A 238 -15.46 18.89 -17.93
N ILE A 239 -14.61 18.07 -18.53
CA ILE A 239 -13.29 17.71 -17.99
C ILE A 239 -12.24 18.67 -18.52
N ALA A 240 -11.57 19.37 -17.61
CA ALA A 240 -10.57 20.38 -17.94
C ALA A 240 -9.22 19.77 -18.33
N ARG A 241 -8.83 18.66 -17.65
CA ARG A 241 -7.56 17.97 -17.90
C ARG A 241 -7.60 17.14 -19.19
N LYS A 242 -6.50 17.16 -19.94
CA LYS A 242 -6.29 16.34 -21.15
C LYS A 242 -4.94 15.64 -21.06
N PRO A 243 -4.92 14.30 -21.13
CA PRO A 243 -6.06 13.37 -21.11
C PRO A 243 -6.80 13.38 -19.76
N ALA A 244 -8.10 13.04 -19.79
CA ALA A 244 -8.92 12.85 -18.59
C ALA A 244 -8.43 11.63 -17.81
N ILE A 245 -8.41 11.70 -16.48
CA ILE A 245 -8.06 10.54 -15.65
C ILE A 245 -9.28 9.63 -15.50
N LEU A 246 -9.10 8.33 -15.74
CA LEU A 246 -10.01 7.27 -15.35
C LEU A 246 -9.28 6.34 -14.39
N SER A 247 -9.67 6.35 -13.11
CA SER A 247 -8.93 5.64 -12.08
C SER A 247 -9.79 4.63 -11.32
N GLY A 248 -9.19 3.51 -10.99
CA GLY A 248 -9.79 2.43 -10.21
C GLY A 248 -8.73 1.44 -9.74
N ALA A 249 -9.18 0.30 -9.29
CA ALA A 249 -8.44 -0.85 -8.82
C ALA A 249 -7.98 -0.79 -7.36
N GLY A 250 -8.66 -1.59 -6.56
CA GLY A 250 -8.10 -2.17 -5.35
C GLY A 250 -7.18 -3.36 -5.67
N SER A 251 -6.57 -3.93 -4.63
CA SER A 251 -5.60 -5.03 -4.82
C SER A 251 -6.23 -6.39 -5.17
N ALA A 252 -7.57 -6.53 -5.12
CA ALA A 252 -8.26 -7.79 -5.42
C ALA A 252 -8.77 -7.89 -6.87
N TRP A 253 -9.06 -6.76 -7.52
CA TRP A 253 -9.71 -6.71 -8.83
C TRP A 253 -8.88 -5.97 -9.89
N TYR A 254 -7.60 -5.69 -9.65
CA TYR A 254 -6.80 -4.85 -10.55
C TYR A 254 -6.73 -5.42 -11.98
N ASP A 255 -6.84 -6.72 -12.13
CA ASP A 255 -6.85 -7.39 -13.43
C ASP A 255 -8.14 -7.14 -14.22
N VAL A 256 -9.30 -7.19 -13.54
CA VAL A 256 -10.61 -6.90 -14.17
C VAL A 256 -10.70 -5.41 -14.52
N VAL A 257 -10.20 -4.53 -13.63
CA VAL A 257 -10.15 -3.10 -13.90
C VAL A 257 -9.21 -2.80 -15.07
N ALA A 258 -8.03 -3.43 -15.11
CA ALA A 258 -7.09 -3.28 -16.23
C ALA A 258 -7.73 -3.71 -17.55
N ASP A 259 -8.40 -4.86 -17.57
CA ASP A 259 -9.06 -5.41 -18.78
C ASP A 259 -10.18 -4.49 -19.29
N GLU A 260 -11.04 -3.94 -18.41
CA GLU A 260 -12.13 -3.06 -18.85
C GLU A 260 -11.65 -1.65 -19.19
N PHE A 261 -10.76 -1.08 -18.38
CA PHE A 261 -10.33 0.31 -18.57
C PHE A 261 -9.31 0.47 -19.71
N ALA A 262 -8.47 -0.55 -19.97
CA ALA A 262 -7.54 -0.51 -21.11
C ALA A 262 -8.25 -0.28 -22.46
N LYS A 263 -9.49 -0.79 -22.59
CA LYS A 263 -10.34 -0.58 -23.79
C LYS A 263 -10.74 0.89 -24.00
N ALA A 264 -10.65 1.71 -22.95
CA ALA A 264 -10.95 3.15 -23.00
C ALA A 264 -9.69 4.01 -23.07
N ASN A 265 -8.51 3.45 -22.79
CA ASN A 265 -7.24 4.18 -22.78
C ASN A 265 -6.94 4.74 -24.18
N SER A 266 -6.64 6.04 -24.27
CA SER A 266 -6.47 6.77 -25.54
C SER A 266 -5.82 8.12 -25.28
N ASP A 267 -5.58 8.90 -26.33
CA ASP A 267 -5.11 10.29 -26.20
C ASP A 267 -6.07 11.19 -25.39
N ALA A 268 -7.34 10.78 -25.25
CA ALA A 268 -8.35 11.51 -24.49
C ALA A 268 -8.51 11.01 -23.05
N ILE A 269 -8.15 9.76 -22.76
CA ILE A 269 -8.34 9.11 -21.45
C ILE A 269 -7.04 8.44 -21.01
N GLU A 270 -6.51 8.85 -19.86
CA GLU A 270 -5.37 8.22 -19.18
C GLU A 270 -5.90 7.31 -18.07
N VAL A 271 -5.68 6.01 -18.22
CA VAL A 271 -6.08 5.01 -17.22
C VAL A 271 -5.02 4.85 -16.16
N VAL A 272 -5.42 4.98 -14.88
CA VAL A 272 -4.52 4.90 -13.71
C VAL A 272 -5.03 3.89 -12.70
N LEU A 273 -4.30 2.79 -12.52
CA LEU A 273 -4.61 1.75 -11.53
C LEU A 273 -3.95 2.05 -10.16
N ARG A 274 -4.59 1.59 -9.07
CA ARG A 274 -4.20 1.96 -7.70
C ARG A 274 -3.96 0.80 -6.72
N PRO A 275 -3.59 -0.44 -7.13
CA PRO A 275 -3.31 -1.50 -6.17
C PRO A 275 -2.13 -1.10 -5.27
N GLY A 276 -2.21 -1.35 -3.96
CA GLY A 276 -1.17 -0.95 -3.01
C GLY A 276 -0.43 -2.13 -2.38
N CYS A 277 -1.16 -3.19 -2.07
CA CYS A 277 -0.59 -4.33 -1.34
C CYS A 277 0.31 -5.23 -2.20
N TYR A 278 0.37 -5.02 -3.52
CA TYR A 278 1.20 -5.83 -4.43
C TYR A 278 2.68 -5.83 -4.04
N LEU A 279 3.18 -4.70 -3.52
CA LEU A 279 4.60 -4.52 -3.23
C LEU A 279 5.12 -5.55 -2.21
N THR A 280 4.35 -5.77 -1.17
CA THR A 280 4.72 -6.69 -0.09
C THR A 280 3.93 -7.99 -0.11
N HIS A 281 2.78 -7.98 -0.78
CA HIS A 281 1.85 -9.10 -0.84
C HIS A 281 1.53 -9.66 0.57
N ASP A 282 0.79 -10.75 0.65
CA ASP A 282 0.52 -11.50 1.89
C ASP A 282 0.18 -12.96 1.60
N VAL A 283 -0.05 -13.74 2.64
CA VAL A 283 -0.50 -15.14 2.52
C VAL A 283 -2.00 -15.32 2.80
N GLY A 284 -2.72 -14.23 3.09
CA GLY A 284 -4.14 -14.22 3.42
C GLY A 284 -5.01 -13.76 2.25
N ILE A 285 -5.57 -12.54 2.38
CA ILE A 285 -6.58 -11.98 1.45
C ILE A 285 -6.04 -11.90 0.02
N TYR A 286 -4.84 -11.36 -0.17
CA TYR A 286 -4.32 -11.09 -1.51
C TYR A 286 -3.70 -12.31 -2.16
N LYS A 287 -3.24 -13.31 -1.39
CA LYS A 287 -2.89 -14.63 -1.94
C LYS A 287 -4.11 -15.30 -2.58
N LYS A 288 -5.27 -15.26 -1.90
CA LYS A 288 -6.52 -15.79 -2.45
C LYS A 288 -6.92 -15.03 -3.72
N ALA A 289 -6.94 -13.70 -3.67
CA ALA A 289 -7.25 -12.86 -4.83
C ALA A 289 -6.29 -13.13 -6.00
N GLN A 290 -5.00 -13.32 -5.75
CA GLN A 290 -4.02 -13.65 -6.78
C GLN A 290 -4.29 -15.00 -7.43
N ASN A 291 -4.68 -16.01 -6.67
CA ASN A 291 -5.08 -17.31 -7.22
C ASN A 291 -6.28 -17.17 -8.18
N GLU A 292 -7.26 -16.35 -7.81
CA GLU A 292 -8.41 -16.02 -8.67
C GLU A 292 -7.97 -15.26 -9.93
N ILE A 293 -7.07 -14.28 -9.79
CA ILE A 293 -6.48 -13.55 -10.93
C ILE A 293 -5.77 -14.51 -11.87
N PHE A 294 -4.95 -15.41 -11.37
CA PHE A 294 -4.29 -16.43 -12.21
C PHE A 294 -5.29 -17.39 -12.86
N ALA A 295 -6.42 -17.70 -12.21
CA ALA A 295 -7.43 -18.55 -12.78
C ALA A 295 -8.13 -17.92 -14.00
N ARG A 296 -8.38 -16.59 -13.99
CA ARG A 296 -9.16 -15.89 -15.01
C ARG A 296 -8.34 -15.07 -16.00
N ASN A 297 -7.21 -14.49 -15.59
CA ASN A 297 -6.47 -13.51 -16.40
C ASN A 297 -5.37 -14.16 -17.25
N PRO A 298 -5.43 -14.08 -18.60
CA PRO A 298 -4.46 -14.72 -19.47
C PRO A 298 -3.07 -14.06 -19.42
N ILE A 299 -2.99 -12.74 -19.17
CA ILE A 299 -1.72 -12.01 -19.05
C ILE A 299 -0.99 -12.45 -17.78
N ALA A 300 -1.68 -12.48 -16.63
CA ALA A 300 -1.10 -12.97 -15.40
C ALA A 300 -0.60 -14.41 -15.54
N LYS A 301 -1.38 -15.29 -16.19
CA LYS A 301 -0.94 -16.67 -16.50
C LYS A 301 0.34 -16.72 -17.35
N LYS A 302 0.42 -15.89 -18.40
CA LYS A 302 1.60 -15.79 -19.29
C LYS A 302 2.84 -15.32 -18.52
N MET A 303 2.68 -14.42 -17.57
CA MET A 303 3.78 -13.90 -16.76
C MET A 303 4.37 -14.96 -15.79
N GLY A 304 3.65 -16.02 -15.50
CA GLY A 304 4.13 -17.18 -14.74
C GLY A 304 4.14 -16.96 -13.24
N GLN A 305 5.29 -16.67 -12.63
CA GLN A 305 5.36 -16.46 -11.18
C GLN A 305 4.59 -15.21 -10.75
N GLY A 306 3.73 -15.36 -9.74
CA GLY A 306 2.98 -14.25 -9.17
C GLY A 306 3.78 -13.40 -8.18
N LEU A 307 3.07 -12.52 -7.50
CA LEU A 307 3.61 -11.71 -6.41
C LEU A 307 4.08 -12.59 -5.26
N LYS A 308 5.14 -12.18 -4.57
CA LYS A 308 5.76 -12.92 -3.47
C LYS A 308 5.51 -12.21 -2.14
N PRO A 309 5.17 -12.93 -1.06
CA PRO A 309 5.17 -12.35 0.28
C PRO A 309 6.56 -11.82 0.61
N ALA A 310 6.68 -10.50 0.78
CA ALA A 310 7.95 -9.84 0.99
C ALA A 310 8.14 -9.29 2.42
N LEU A 311 7.10 -9.28 3.24
CA LEU A 311 7.13 -8.87 4.63
C LEU A 311 6.94 -10.10 5.53
N GLN A 312 7.92 -10.36 6.40
CA GLN A 312 7.82 -11.36 7.48
C GLN A 312 8.11 -10.74 8.83
N LEU A 313 7.57 -11.37 9.87
CA LEU A 313 7.90 -11.06 11.26
C LEU A 313 8.73 -12.20 11.83
N TRP A 314 9.88 -11.87 12.41
CA TRP A 314 10.74 -12.83 13.08
C TRP A 314 10.63 -12.67 14.60
N ALA A 315 10.48 -13.78 15.32
CA ALA A 315 10.37 -13.78 16.76
C ALA A 315 10.95 -15.06 17.38
N TYR A 316 11.36 -14.97 18.64
CA TYR A 316 11.85 -16.14 19.39
C TYR A 316 10.71 -17.00 19.91
N VAL A 317 10.98 -18.31 19.99
CA VAL A 317 10.28 -19.22 20.89
C VAL A 317 10.69 -18.85 22.31
N GLN A 318 9.78 -18.28 23.09
CA GLN A 318 10.05 -17.84 24.46
C GLN A 318 9.84 -18.93 25.50
N SER A 319 8.88 -19.83 25.26
CA SER A 319 8.52 -20.88 26.20
C SER A 319 7.84 -22.05 25.49
N ILE A 320 7.98 -23.23 26.02
CA ILE A 320 7.25 -24.46 25.61
C ILE A 320 6.63 -25.06 26.89
N PRO A 321 5.51 -24.49 27.35
CA PRO A 321 4.89 -24.89 28.61
C PRO A 321 4.20 -26.27 28.53
N GLU A 322 3.83 -26.69 27.31
CA GLU A 322 3.15 -27.94 27.02
C GLU A 322 3.74 -28.59 25.78
N PRO A 323 3.71 -29.93 25.65
CA PRO A 323 4.36 -30.61 24.51
C PRO A 323 3.83 -30.25 23.12
N ASP A 324 2.61 -29.70 23.04
CA ASP A 324 1.93 -29.31 21.79
C ASP A 324 1.81 -27.80 21.61
N ARG A 325 2.52 -27.01 22.45
CA ARG A 325 2.37 -25.56 22.48
C ARG A 325 3.68 -24.83 22.71
N ALA A 326 4.03 -23.97 21.77
CA ALA A 326 5.08 -22.97 21.95
C ALA A 326 4.50 -21.57 22.13
N ILE A 327 5.12 -20.76 22.96
CA ILE A 327 4.81 -19.34 23.12
C ILE A 327 5.88 -18.54 22.41
N ILE A 328 5.43 -17.68 21.50
CA ILE A 328 6.29 -16.86 20.64
C ILE A 328 6.29 -15.42 21.13
N GLY A 329 7.43 -14.77 21.09
CA GLY A 329 7.65 -13.39 21.51
C GLY A 329 7.17 -12.35 20.49
N LEU A 330 5.97 -12.49 19.95
CA LEU A 330 5.27 -11.51 19.14
C LEU A 330 3.77 -11.53 19.46
N GLY A 331 3.06 -10.45 19.16
CA GLY A 331 1.62 -10.40 19.43
C GLY A 331 0.89 -9.36 18.59
N LYS A 332 -0.28 -8.93 19.09
CA LYS A 332 -1.14 -7.94 18.42
C LYS A 332 -0.45 -6.59 18.20
N ARG A 333 0.59 -6.28 18.96
CA ARG A 333 1.40 -5.07 18.81
C ARG A 333 2.43 -5.17 17.69
N ASP A 334 2.57 -6.35 17.07
CA ASP A 334 3.61 -6.61 16.09
C ASP A 334 3.04 -7.06 14.75
N SER A 335 1.91 -7.78 14.75
CA SER A 335 1.25 -8.34 13.56
C SER A 335 -0.19 -7.91 13.44
N ALA A 336 -0.67 -7.78 12.19
CA ALA A 336 -2.09 -7.80 11.89
C ALA A 336 -2.72 -9.15 12.27
N PHE A 337 -4.01 -9.13 12.59
CA PHE A 337 -4.80 -10.31 12.96
C PHE A 337 -6.28 -10.21 12.55
N ASP A 338 -6.61 -9.13 11.83
CA ASP A 338 -7.97 -8.84 11.36
C ASP A 338 -8.38 -9.68 10.14
N ALA A 339 -7.39 -10.15 9.37
CA ALA A 339 -7.60 -10.93 8.15
C ALA A 339 -7.07 -12.39 8.26
N GLY A 340 -6.77 -12.82 9.45
CA GLY A 340 -6.18 -14.12 9.78
C GLY A 340 -4.96 -13.97 10.67
N MET A 341 -4.56 -15.06 11.32
CA MET A 341 -3.36 -15.10 12.16
C MET A 341 -2.09 -15.10 11.29
N PRO A 342 -0.94 -14.61 11.80
CA PRO A 342 0.34 -14.80 11.12
C PRO A 342 0.67 -16.29 11.00
N GLU A 343 1.13 -16.71 9.82
CA GLU A 343 1.41 -18.12 9.51
C GLU A 343 2.89 -18.43 9.70
N PRO A 344 3.29 -19.48 10.46
CA PRO A 344 4.69 -19.87 10.59
C PRO A 344 5.23 -20.32 9.21
N ALA A 345 6.30 -19.69 8.76
CA ALA A 345 6.86 -19.90 7.43
C ALA A 345 8.27 -20.51 7.47
N LYS A 346 9.10 -20.10 8.44
CA LYS A 346 10.46 -20.61 8.59
C LYS A 346 10.79 -20.87 10.06
N HIS A 347 11.64 -21.86 10.28
CA HIS A 347 12.24 -22.18 11.56
C HIS A 347 13.76 -22.11 11.46
N TYR A 348 14.38 -21.42 12.40
CA TYR A 348 15.83 -21.29 12.49
C TYR A 348 16.29 -21.49 13.94
N ARG A 349 17.29 -22.30 14.13
CA ARG A 349 18.01 -22.43 15.40
C ARG A 349 19.34 -21.68 15.27
N PRO A 350 19.63 -20.69 16.11
CA PRO A 350 20.92 -19.99 16.11
C PRO A 350 22.08 -20.97 16.07
N GLY A 351 23.02 -20.72 15.15
CA GLY A 351 24.15 -21.60 14.88
C GLY A 351 23.96 -22.64 13.77
N ASN A 352 22.75 -22.79 13.22
CA ASN A 352 22.52 -23.57 12.00
C ASN A 352 22.97 -22.77 10.75
N GLU A 353 23.23 -23.45 9.65
CA GLU A 353 23.67 -22.83 8.40
C GLU A 353 22.60 -21.92 7.78
N ALA A 354 21.34 -22.33 7.83
CA ALA A 354 20.21 -21.57 7.24
C ALA A 354 18.87 -21.94 7.90
N PRO A 355 17.85 -21.06 7.81
CA PRO A 355 16.49 -21.40 8.18
C PRO A 355 15.91 -22.47 7.25
N ARG A 356 15.18 -23.41 7.80
CA ARG A 356 14.33 -24.33 7.03
C ARG A 356 12.94 -23.77 6.85
N ASP A 357 12.26 -24.15 5.78
CA ASP A 357 10.84 -23.87 5.64
C ASP A 357 10.03 -24.76 6.60
N VAL A 358 8.94 -24.20 7.14
CA VAL A 358 7.95 -24.96 7.89
C VAL A 358 7.03 -25.66 6.89
N SER A 359 7.02 -26.99 6.89
CA SER A 359 6.16 -27.76 6.01
C SER A 359 4.70 -27.69 6.48
N PRO A 360 3.71 -27.57 5.56
CA PRO A 360 2.30 -27.70 5.89
C PRO A 360 1.97 -29.01 6.63
N ASP A 361 2.71 -30.10 6.35
CA ASP A 361 2.53 -31.40 6.99
C ASP A 361 2.95 -31.42 8.47
N GLU A 362 3.76 -30.45 8.91
CA GLU A 362 4.07 -30.26 10.34
C GLU A 362 2.84 -29.85 11.11
N GLY A 363 1.89 -29.16 10.46
CA GLY A 363 0.63 -28.74 11.07
C GLY A 363 0.82 -27.64 12.15
N TRP A 364 1.94 -26.88 12.05
CA TRP A 364 2.14 -25.71 12.92
C TRP A 364 1.13 -24.64 12.58
N GLU A 365 0.53 -24.07 13.62
CA GLU A 365 -0.54 -23.08 13.46
C GLU A 365 -0.49 -22.04 14.57
N THR A 366 -0.52 -20.77 14.21
CA THR A 366 -0.78 -19.70 15.15
C THR A 366 -2.27 -19.65 15.44
N PHE A 367 -2.71 -20.09 16.63
CA PHE A 367 -4.12 -20.18 16.97
C PHE A 367 -4.61 -19.06 17.88
N GLY A 368 -3.73 -18.16 18.34
CA GLY A 368 -4.11 -17.02 19.15
C GLY A 368 -3.01 -16.01 19.35
N LEU A 369 -3.41 -14.75 19.55
CA LEU A 369 -2.52 -13.64 19.86
C LEU A 369 -3.00 -12.90 21.11
N MET A 370 -2.06 -12.65 22.02
CA MET A 370 -2.13 -11.64 23.07
C MET A 370 -1.39 -10.37 22.61
N ASP A 371 -1.21 -9.41 23.52
CA ASP A 371 -0.51 -8.17 23.16
C ASP A 371 0.93 -8.41 22.69
N GLN A 372 1.67 -9.28 23.41
CA GLN A 372 3.09 -9.54 23.21
C GLN A 372 3.43 -11.03 23.10
N HIS A 373 2.42 -11.90 22.96
CA HIS A 373 2.60 -13.34 22.85
C HIS A 373 1.72 -13.89 21.74
N ALA A 374 2.27 -14.82 20.94
CA ALA A 374 1.52 -15.69 20.05
C ALA A 374 1.54 -17.13 20.58
N TYR A 375 0.42 -17.80 20.41
CA TYR A 375 0.28 -19.22 20.70
C TYR A 375 0.48 -20.01 19.40
N LEU A 376 1.58 -20.76 19.35
CA LEU A 376 1.90 -21.63 18.22
C LEU A 376 1.62 -23.08 18.61
N ARG A 377 0.74 -23.75 17.86
CA ARG A 377 0.56 -25.19 17.94
C ARG A 377 1.73 -25.88 17.28
N ILE A 378 2.30 -26.87 17.94
CA ILE A 378 3.34 -27.78 17.46
C ILE A 378 2.90 -29.21 17.76
N LYS A 379 3.58 -30.23 17.22
CA LYS A 379 3.33 -31.62 17.58
C LYS A 379 4.23 -32.06 18.73
N PRO A 380 3.76 -32.89 19.66
CA PRO A 380 4.63 -33.53 20.65
C PRO A 380 5.80 -34.26 19.95
N GLY A 381 7.03 -33.88 20.30
CA GLY A 381 8.23 -34.45 19.72
C GLY A 381 8.85 -33.65 18.57
N ASP A 382 8.21 -32.56 18.13
CA ASP A 382 8.82 -31.62 17.19
C ASP A 382 10.11 -31.04 17.77
N ASP A 383 11.15 -30.91 16.93
CA ASP A 383 12.43 -30.32 17.35
C ASP A 383 12.35 -28.78 17.39
N VAL A 384 11.62 -28.28 18.38
CA VAL A 384 11.50 -26.85 18.70
C VAL A 384 12.07 -26.64 20.11
N LYS A 385 12.86 -25.57 20.28
CA LYS A 385 13.48 -25.21 21.55
C LYS A 385 13.29 -23.73 21.88
N VAL A 386 13.30 -23.41 23.16
CA VAL A 386 13.40 -22.01 23.60
C VAL A 386 14.68 -21.39 23.01
N GLY A 387 14.56 -20.20 22.44
CA GLY A 387 15.63 -19.52 21.71
C GLY A 387 15.64 -19.79 20.20
N ASP A 388 14.88 -20.77 19.69
CA ASP A 388 14.68 -20.90 18.25
C ASP A 388 13.95 -19.67 17.70
N MET A 389 14.21 -19.29 16.47
CA MET A 389 13.58 -18.19 15.76
C MET A 389 12.56 -18.71 14.76
N ILE A 390 11.37 -18.14 14.76
CA ILE A 390 10.31 -18.45 13.80
C ILE A 390 10.02 -17.20 12.97
N ALA A 391 10.02 -17.35 11.63
CA ALA A 391 9.49 -16.35 10.72
C ALA A 391 8.01 -16.59 10.46
N PHE A 392 7.24 -15.53 10.50
CA PHE A 392 5.81 -15.56 10.23
C PHE A 392 5.49 -14.75 8.98
N ASP A 393 4.80 -15.35 8.03
CA ASP A 393 4.12 -14.64 6.97
C ASP A 393 2.87 -13.94 7.54
N ILE A 394 2.53 -12.79 6.97
CA ILE A 394 1.44 -11.96 7.49
C ILE A 394 0.19 -12.05 6.62
N SER A 395 -0.98 -11.89 7.25
CA SER A 395 -2.28 -11.94 6.58
C SER A 395 -2.74 -10.61 5.99
N HIS A 396 -2.21 -9.46 6.51
CA HIS A 396 -2.62 -8.13 6.10
C HIS A 396 -1.46 -7.10 6.24
N PRO A 397 -0.86 -6.67 5.13
CA PRO A 397 0.29 -5.75 5.18
C PRO A 397 -0.04 -4.41 5.84
N CYS A 398 -1.17 -3.78 5.50
CA CYS A 398 -1.51 -2.43 5.98
C CYS A 398 -1.51 -2.32 7.51
N LEU A 399 -2.16 -3.27 8.19
CA LEU A 399 -2.25 -3.30 9.64
C LEU A 399 -1.06 -4.00 10.32
N THR A 400 -0.05 -4.39 9.55
CA THR A 400 1.25 -4.80 10.08
C THR A 400 2.23 -3.64 10.02
N PHE A 401 2.31 -2.93 8.89
CA PHE A 401 3.20 -1.77 8.75
C PHE A 401 2.96 -0.68 9.79
N ASP A 402 1.70 -0.40 10.14
CA ASP A 402 1.33 0.64 11.11
C ASP A 402 1.84 0.40 12.54
N LYS A 403 2.35 -0.80 12.82
CA LYS A 403 2.91 -1.18 14.11
C LYS A 403 4.43 -0.99 14.21
N TRP A 404 5.06 -0.64 13.10
CA TRP A 404 6.51 -0.56 12.97
C TRP A 404 6.96 0.80 12.48
N ARG A 405 7.68 1.53 13.30
CA ARG A 405 8.25 2.82 12.93
C ARG A 405 9.42 2.69 11.97
N GLN A 406 10.25 1.68 12.18
CA GLN A 406 11.37 1.32 11.32
C GLN A 406 11.35 -0.17 11.03
N ILE A 407 11.69 -0.55 9.81
CA ILE A 407 11.62 -1.92 9.30
C ILE A 407 12.92 -2.23 8.60
N LEU A 408 13.46 -3.43 8.82
CA LEU A 408 14.68 -3.90 8.21
C LEU A 408 14.44 -4.35 6.76
N VAL A 409 15.34 -3.99 5.85
CA VAL A 409 15.44 -4.61 4.53
C VAL A 409 16.63 -5.53 4.51
N VAL A 410 16.41 -6.80 4.16
CA VAL A 410 17.47 -7.81 4.13
C VAL A 410 17.70 -8.36 2.73
N ASP A 411 18.94 -8.81 2.50
CA ASP A 411 19.31 -9.57 1.32
C ASP A 411 18.96 -11.07 1.48
N PRO A 412 19.14 -11.93 0.45
CA PRO A 412 18.89 -13.36 0.55
C PRO A 412 19.77 -14.11 1.58
N LYS A 413 20.81 -13.47 2.13
CA LYS A 413 21.65 -13.99 3.21
C LYS A 413 21.29 -13.40 4.58
N TYR A 414 20.13 -12.77 4.68
CA TYR A 414 19.59 -12.14 5.90
C TYR A 414 20.44 -10.99 6.45
N ARG A 415 21.36 -10.42 5.64
CA ARG A 415 22.12 -9.22 6.01
C ARG A 415 21.25 -7.99 5.82
N VAL A 416 21.22 -7.11 6.80
CA VAL A 416 20.51 -5.83 6.73
C VAL A 416 21.23 -4.90 5.76
N THR A 417 20.53 -4.52 4.69
CA THR A 417 21.04 -3.63 3.65
C THR A 417 20.55 -2.20 3.83
N GLU A 418 19.37 -2.04 4.39
CA GLU A 418 18.70 -0.75 4.57
C GLU A 418 17.73 -0.83 5.77
N VAL A 419 17.44 0.30 6.39
CA VAL A 419 16.33 0.48 7.32
C VAL A 419 15.37 1.48 6.69
N ILE A 420 14.10 1.13 6.57
CA ILE A 420 13.05 2.05 6.10
C ILE A 420 12.29 2.64 7.27
N GLU A 421 11.76 3.86 7.10
CA GLU A 421 10.93 4.53 8.10
C GLU A 421 9.50 4.67 7.60
N THR A 422 8.53 4.47 8.49
CA THR A 422 7.09 4.59 8.23
C THR A 422 6.52 5.85 8.90
N PHE A 423 5.43 6.38 8.34
CA PHE A 423 4.81 7.65 8.79
C PHE A 423 3.32 7.48 9.06
N PHE A 424 2.98 6.55 9.95
CA PHE A 424 1.61 6.34 10.44
C PHE A 424 1.23 7.30 11.56
#